data_efb0f5b0cdd8b416e1dab54e17a5ed75
#
_entry.id   efb0f5b0cdd8b416e1dab54e17a5ed75
#
_cell.length_a   1.000
_cell.length_b   1.000
_cell.length_c   1.000
_cell.angle_alpha   90.00
_cell.angle_beta   90.00
_cell.angle_gamma   90.00
#
_symmetry.space_group_name_H-M   'P 1'
#
loop_
_entity.id
_entity.type
_entity.pdbx_description
1 polymer ?
#
loop_
_entity_poly.entity_id
_entity_poly.type
_entity_poly.pdbx_seq_one_letter_code
_entity_poly.pdbx_strand_id
1 'polypeptide(L)'
;MKRAMRSGFTLVELLTVIAIIALLAALILGLAGNAQKSAARNKAEAEIAQLESFITDYQMKYGQVPLTVAALSNALIEAKHSLTNLADPWGAAYIYSNSSKVTFYLWSRGGDLEPFTNRAIWIGNPAP
;
A
#
# COMPACT_ATOMS: atom_id res chain seq x y z
N MET A 1 50.32 -23.62 38.70
CA MET A 1 49.51 -23.18 37.54
C MET A 1 48.04 -23.48 37.83
N LYS A 2 47.23 -22.44 37.92
CA LYS A 2 45.77 -22.63 38.06
C LYS A 2 45.21 -22.93 36.66
N ARG A 3 44.71 -24.13 36.43
CA ARG A 3 43.93 -24.45 35.24
C ARG A 3 42.59 -23.68 35.32
N ALA A 4 42.36 -22.76 34.42
CA ALA A 4 41.07 -22.15 34.27
C ALA A 4 40.05 -23.26 33.87
N MET A 5 39.08 -23.52 34.73
CA MET A 5 37.96 -24.38 34.39
C MET A 5 37.17 -23.70 33.27
N ARG A 6 37.26 -24.21 32.06
CA ARG A 6 36.38 -23.81 30.96
C ARG A 6 35.02 -24.41 31.23
N SER A 7 34.08 -23.59 31.71
CA SER A 7 32.68 -23.99 31.77
C SER A 7 32.13 -23.97 30.34
N GLY A 8 31.78 -25.14 29.81
CA GLY A 8 31.06 -25.26 28.54
C GLY A 8 29.55 -25.07 28.74
N PHE A 9 28.84 -24.73 27.68
CA PHE A 9 27.38 -24.74 27.66
C PHE A 9 26.83 -26.15 27.82
N THR A 10 25.76 -26.29 28.61
CA THR A 10 25.02 -27.55 28.70
C THR A 10 24.13 -27.71 27.46
N LEU A 11 23.82 -28.94 27.08
CA LEU A 11 22.94 -29.27 25.97
C LEU A 11 21.51 -28.68 26.19
N VAL A 12 21.06 -28.68 27.46
CA VAL A 12 19.76 -28.11 27.85
C VAL A 12 19.73 -26.59 27.69
N GLU A 13 20.80 -25.86 28.02
CA GLU A 13 20.91 -24.43 27.82
C GLU A 13 20.80 -24.07 26.34
N LEU A 14 21.50 -24.81 25.48
CA LEU A 14 21.42 -24.58 24.03
C LEU A 14 20.03 -24.89 23.49
N LEU A 15 19.42 -26.00 23.93
CA LEU A 15 18.07 -26.39 23.54
C LEU A 15 17.04 -25.31 23.95
N THR A 16 17.16 -24.76 25.15
CA THR A 16 16.27 -23.70 25.65
C THR A 16 16.38 -22.42 24.79
N VAL A 17 17.59 -22.03 24.41
CA VAL A 17 17.83 -20.84 23.57
C VAL A 17 17.20 -21.02 22.19
N ILE A 18 17.41 -22.15 21.52
CA ILE A 18 16.82 -22.39 20.21
C ILE A 18 15.30 -22.49 20.28
N ALA A 19 14.73 -23.03 21.36
CA ALA A 19 13.29 -23.10 21.58
C ALA A 19 12.69 -21.69 21.70
N ILE A 20 13.33 -20.78 22.44
CA ILE A 20 12.89 -19.39 22.58
C ILE A 20 13.01 -18.66 21.24
N ILE A 21 14.11 -18.81 20.51
CA ILE A 21 14.29 -18.21 19.19
C ILE A 21 13.21 -18.70 18.22
N ALA A 22 12.92 -20.00 18.21
CA ALA A 22 11.87 -20.57 17.35
C ALA A 22 10.49 -20.02 17.69
N LEU A 23 10.18 -19.87 18.99
CA LEU A 23 8.91 -19.27 19.43
C LEU A 23 8.78 -17.81 18.99
N LEU A 24 9.83 -17.00 19.20
CA LEU A 24 9.83 -15.58 18.79
C LEU A 24 9.74 -15.44 17.27
N ALA A 25 10.46 -16.28 16.52
CA ALA A 25 10.39 -16.29 15.07
C ALA A 25 8.97 -16.62 14.57
N ALA A 26 8.30 -17.60 15.18
CA ALA A 26 6.93 -17.97 14.83
C ALA A 26 5.94 -16.82 15.08
N LEU A 27 6.08 -16.09 16.18
CA LEU A 27 5.25 -14.90 16.48
C LEU A 27 5.48 -13.78 15.45
N ILE A 28 6.73 -13.49 15.10
CA ILE A 28 7.07 -12.44 14.12
C ILE A 28 6.49 -12.79 12.74
N LEU A 29 6.65 -14.02 12.29
CA LEU A 29 6.14 -14.47 10.99
C LEU A 29 4.60 -14.43 10.93
N GLY A 30 3.93 -14.73 12.02
CA GLY A 30 2.47 -14.66 12.11
C GLY A 30 1.92 -13.24 12.01
N LEU A 31 2.66 -12.25 12.50
CA LEU A 31 2.24 -10.84 12.47
C LEU A 31 2.60 -10.13 11.17
N ALA A 32 3.67 -10.55 10.49
CA ALA A 32 4.21 -9.87 9.31
C ALA A 32 3.21 -9.77 8.15
N GLY A 33 2.43 -10.82 7.89
CA GLY A 33 1.44 -10.83 6.80
C GLY A 33 0.32 -9.80 6.97
N ASN A 34 -0.18 -9.64 8.19
CA ASN A 34 -1.23 -8.65 8.49
C ASN A 34 -0.68 -7.21 8.46
N ALA A 35 0.56 -7.02 8.94
CA ALA A 35 1.22 -5.72 8.90
C ALA A 35 1.45 -5.26 7.45
N GLN A 36 1.86 -6.14 6.54
CA GLN A 36 2.05 -5.82 5.13
C GLN A 36 0.74 -5.44 4.44
N LYS A 37 -0.35 -6.15 4.71
CA LYS A 37 -1.68 -5.81 4.18
C LYS A 37 -2.15 -4.44 4.65
N SER A 38 -2.01 -4.16 5.95
CA SER A 38 -2.33 -2.84 6.51
C SER A 38 -1.45 -1.73 5.92
N ALA A 39 -0.16 -1.98 5.75
CA ALA A 39 0.76 -1.01 5.17
C ALA A 39 0.42 -0.68 3.71
N ALA A 40 0.10 -1.70 2.90
CA ALA A 40 -0.34 -1.50 1.52
C ALA A 40 -1.64 -0.70 1.44
N ARG A 41 -2.61 -1.00 2.30
CA ARG A 41 -3.87 -0.27 2.38
C ARG A 41 -3.67 1.19 2.77
N ASN A 42 -2.91 1.46 3.83
CA ASN A 42 -2.61 2.81 4.29
C ASN A 42 -1.85 3.62 3.23
N LYS A 43 -0.94 2.98 2.50
CA LYS A 43 -0.24 3.60 1.38
C LYS A 43 -1.21 3.98 0.26
N ALA A 44 -2.11 3.09 -0.14
CA ALA A 44 -3.12 3.37 -1.16
C ALA A 44 -4.05 4.51 -0.75
N GLU A 45 -4.50 4.54 0.51
CA GLU A 45 -5.33 5.63 1.03
C GLU A 45 -4.59 6.98 0.97
N ALA A 46 -3.31 7.02 1.33
CA ALA A 46 -2.49 8.22 1.24
C ALA A 46 -2.25 8.68 -0.21
N GLU A 47 -1.98 7.74 -1.11
CA GLU A 47 -1.77 8.04 -2.54
C GLU A 47 -3.06 8.55 -3.20
N ILE A 48 -4.22 7.96 -2.90
CA ILE A 48 -5.53 8.43 -3.37
C ILE A 48 -5.78 9.85 -2.87
N ALA A 49 -5.53 10.15 -1.60
CA ALA A 49 -5.69 11.49 -1.06
C ALA A 49 -4.80 12.53 -1.78
N GLN A 50 -3.57 12.16 -2.12
CA GLN A 50 -2.67 13.02 -2.91
C GLN A 50 -3.19 13.26 -4.32
N LEU A 51 -3.69 12.22 -4.99
CA LEU A 51 -4.27 12.33 -6.32
C LEU A 51 -5.56 13.15 -6.32
N GLU A 52 -6.42 12.97 -5.33
CA GLU A 52 -7.64 13.77 -5.15
C GLU A 52 -7.32 15.25 -4.95
N SER A 53 -6.32 15.57 -4.13
CA SER A 53 -5.84 16.93 -3.94
C SER A 53 -5.33 17.52 -5.25
N PHE A 54 -4.53 16.78 -6.00
CA PHE A 54 -4.01 17.19 -7.30
C PHE A 54 -5.13 17.46 -8.31
N ILE A 55 -6.15 16.59 -8.39
CA ILE A 55 -7.29 16.76 -9.29
C ILE A 55 -8.12 17.99 -8.89
N THR A 56 -8.25 18.24 -7.59
CA THR A 56 -8.95 19.44 -7.09
C THR A 56 -8.20 20.71 -7.45
N ASP A 57 -6.88 20.73 -7.30
CA ASP A 57 -6.03 21.87 -7.73
C ASP A 57 -6.09 22.07 -9.25
N TYR A 58 -6.09 20.98 -10.01
CA TYR A 58 -6.29 21.04 -11.46
C TYR A 58 -7.64 21.65 -11.82
N GLN A 59 -8.71 21.24 -11.12
CA GLN A 59 -10.05 21.81 -11.31
C GLN A 59 -10.10 23.29 -10.98
N MET A 60 -9.43 23.76 -9.92
CA MET A 60 -9.35 25.17 -9.59
C MET A 60 -8.63 25.98 -10.67
N LYS A 61 -7.61 25.40 -11.29
CA LYS A 61 -6.80 26.04 -12.33
C LYS A 61 -7.51 26.11 -13.68
N TYR A 62 -8.17 25.02 -14.07
CA TYR A 62 -8.74 24.86 -15.42
C TYR A 62 -10.28 24.89 -15.45
N GLY A 63 -10.94 25.02 -14.30
CA GLY A 63 -12.41 25.03 -14.19
C GLY A 63 -13.09 23.69 -14.40
N GLN A 64 -12.32 22.64 -14.63
CA GLN A 64 -12.82 21.27 -14.84
C GLN A 64 -11.79 20.22 -14.39
N VAL A 65 -12.27 19.03 -14.06
CA VAL A 65 -11.40 17.87 -13.77
C VAL A 65 -10.79 17.33 -15.07
N PRO A 66 -9.68 16.57 -15.03
CA PRO A 66 -9.15 15.87 -16.19
C PRO A 66 -10.24 15.00 -16.83
N LEU A 67 -10.47 15.12 -18.13
CA LEU A 67 -11.59 14.42 -18.79
C LEU A 67 -11.30 12.94 -19.09
N THR A 68 -10.03 12.55 -19.05
CA THR A 68 -9.60 11.18 -19.31
C THR A 68 -8.44 10.79 -18.37
N VAL A 69 -8.20 9.48 -18.23
CA VAL A 69 -7.03 8.97 -17.52
C VAL A 69 -5.73 9.50 -18.15
N ALA A 70 -5.67 9.58 -19.48
CA ALA A 70 -4.51 10.12 -20.19
C ALA A 70 -4.28 11.61 -19.88
N ALA A 71 -5.33 12.41 -19.81
CA ALA A 71 -5.24 13.82 -19.41
C ALA A 71 -4.73 13.96 -17.96
N LEU A 72 -5.19 13.12 -17.04
CA LEU A 72 -4.71 13.07 -15.67
C LEU A 72 -3.22 12.70 -15.62
N SER A 73 -2.83 11.64 -16.33
CA SER A 73 -1.44 11.20 -16.38
C SER A 73 -0.50 12.26 -16.94
N ASN A 74 -0.88 12.91 -18.03
CA ASN A 74 -0.11 13.99 -18.63
C ASN A 74 0.03 15.21 -17.68
N ALA A 75 -1.04 15.56 -16.98
CA ALA A 75 -1.00 16.64 -15.99
C ALA A 75 -0.08 16.31 -14.81
N LEU A 76 -0.07 15.05 -14.34
CA LEU A 76 0.84 14.58 -13.30
C LEU A 76 2.31 14.62 -13.77
N ILE A 77 2.59 14.23 -15.01
CA ILE A 77 3.93 14.29 -15.60
C ILE A 77 4.40 15.74 -15.70
N GLU A 78 3.57 16.65 -16.22
CA GLU A 78 3.88 18.06 -16.35
C GLU A 78 4.17 18.72 -14.99
N ALA A 79 3.40 18.33 -13.96
CA ALA A 79 3.60 18.80 -12.59
C ALA A 79 4.76 18.09 -11.86
N LYS A 80 5.45 17.13 -12.50
CA LYS A 80 6.50 16.29 -11.89
C LYS A 80 6.04 15.57 -10.62
N HIS A 81 4.79 15.11 -10.62
CA HIS A 81 4.22 14.41 -9.49
C HIS A 81 4.81 13.00 -9.35
N SER A 82 4.95 12.49 -8.12
CA SER A 82 5.52 11.16 -7.85
C SER A 82 4.67 9.99 -8.34
N LEU A 83 3.35 10.19 -8.49
CA LEU A 83 2.38 9.16 -8.87
C LEU A 83 2.03 9.18 -10.37
N THR A 84 2.99 9.46 -11.23
CA THR A 84 2.77 9.57 -12.69
C THR A 84 2.33 8.28 -13.35
N ASN A 85 2.71 7.13 -12.80
CA ASN A 85 2.35 5.82 -13.33
C ASN A 85 0.97 5.32 -12.87
N LEU A 86 0.32 6.03 -11.94
CA LEU A 86 -1.00 5.67 -11.40
C LEU A 86 -1.12 4.21 -10.93
N ALA A 87 -0.01 3.63 -10.43
CA ALA A 87 0.01 2.26 -9.93
C ALA A 87 -0.24 2.21 -8.42
N ASP A 88 -1.13 1.31 -8.02
CA ASP A 88 -1.42 1.05 -6.61
C ASP A 88 -0.38 0.11 -5.97
N PRO A 89 -0.37 -0.06 -4.63
CA PRO A 89 0.59 -0.93 -3.94
C PRO A 89 0.53 -2.42 -4.31
N TRP A 90 -0.54 -2.87 -4.96
CA TRP A 90 -0.71 -4.24 -5.45
C TRP A 90 -0.28 -4.42 -6.91
N GLY A 91 0.22 -3.35 -7.56
CA GLY A 91 0.69 -3.37 -8.94
C GLY A 91 -0.41 -3.19 -9.98
N ALA A 92 -1.66 -2.95 -9.57
CA ALA A 92 -2.75 -2.58 -10.48
C ALA A 92 -2.80 -1.06 -10.69
N ALA A 93 -3.50 -0.61 -11.72
CA ALA A 93 -3.71 0.82 -11.91
C ALA A 93 -4.77 1.37 -10.96
N TYR A 94 -4.57 2.61 -10.46
CA TYR A 94 -5.68 3.39 -9.91
C TYR A 94 -6.71 3.64 -10.99
N ILE A 95 -7.97 3.51 -10.64
CA ILE A 95 -9.07 3.70 -11.58
C ILE A 95 -9.62 5.10 -11.41
N TYR A 96 -9.62 5.84 -12.49
CA TYR A 96 -10.15 7.18 -12.59
C TYR A 96 -11.31 7.22 -13.57
N SER A 97 -12.41 7.86 -13.18
CA SER A 97 -13.55 8.11 -14.04
C SER A 97 -14.15 9.47 -13.67
N ASN A 98 -14.60 10.22 -14.65
CA ASN A 98 -15.33 11.44 -14.43
C ASN A 98 -16.80 11.26 -14.82
N SER A 99 -17.69 11.75 -13.98
CA SER A 99 -19.13 11.75 -14.23
C SER A 99 -19.59 13.08 -14.84
N SER A 100 -18.86 14.14 -14.60
CA SER A 100 -19.11 15.47 -15.15
C SER A 100 -17.81 16.27 -15.25
N LYS A 101 -17.89 17.52 -15.72
CA LYS A 101 -16.73 18.42 -15.76
C LYS A 101 -16.16 18.78 -14.36
N VAL A 102 -16.93 18.51 -13.31
CA VAL A 102 -16.57 18.91 -11.93
C VAL A 102 -16.65 17.75 -10.94
N THR A 103 -17.04 16.57 -11.39
CA THR A 103 -17.20 15.39 -10.52
C THR A 103 -16.38 14.23 -11.07
N PHE A 104 -15.61 13.60 -10.21
CA PHE A 104 -14.79 12.44 -10.55
C PHE A 104 -14.90 11.35 -9.50
N TYR A 105 -14.49 10.16 -9.89
CA TYR A 105 -14.32 8.99 -9.05
C TYR A 105 -12.88 8.51 -9.17
N LEU A 106 -12.28 8.16 -8.05
CA LEU A 106 -10.91 7.65 -7.98
C LEU A 106 -10.82 6.55 -6.93
N TRP A 107 -10.37 5.37 -7.32
CA TRP A 107 -10.26 4.26 -6.40
C TRP A 107 -9.18 3.25 -6.79
N SER A 108 -8.75 2.43 -5.82
CA SER A 108 -8.01 1.20 -6.03
C SER A 108 -8.91 0.00 -5.73
N ARG A 109 -8.69 -1.09 -6.42
CA ARG A 109 -9.38 -2.36 -6.12
C ARG A 109 -8.85 -3.06 -4.87
N GLY A 110 -7.80 -2.51 -4.21
CA GLY A 110 -7.30 -3.03 -2.94
C GLY A 110 -6.76 -4.47 -3.01
N GLY A 111 -6.25 -4.89 -4.17
CA GLY A 111 -5.80 -6.25 -4.40
C GLY A 111 -6.92 -7.23 -4.78
N ASP A 112 -8.14 -6.76 -5.05
CA ASP A 112 -9.24 -7.59 -5.56
C ASP A 112 -8.87 -8.15 -6.94
N LEU A 113 -9.01 -9.47 -7.09
CA LEU A 113 -8.73 -10.18 -8.34
C LEU A 113 -10.04 -10.38 -9.13
N GLU A 114 -9.89 -10.56 -10.44
CA GLU A 114 -11.07 -10.90 -11.25
C GLU A 114 -11.85 -12.09 -10.64
N PRO A 115 -13.18 -12.00 -10.62
CA PRO A 115 -14.09 -11.07 -11.31
C PRO A 115 -14.37 -9.73 -10.65
N PHE A 116 -13.54 -9.22 -9.76
CA PHE A 116 -13.66 -7.91 -9.08
C PHE A 116 -14.98 -7.71 -8.33
N THR A 117 -15.38 -8.71 -7.58
CA THR A 117 -16.68 -8.74 -6.89
C THR A 117 -16.62 -8.26 -5.45
N ASN A 118 -15.43 -8.18 -4.86
CA ASN A 118 -15.26 -7.82 -3.46
C ASN A 118 -15.04 -6.31 -3.27
N ARG A 119 -16.07 -5.52 -3.55
CA ARG A 119 -16.03 -4.05 -3.39
C ARG A 119 -15.74 -3.59 -1.96
N ALA A 120 -15.90 -4.46 -0.96
CA ALA A 120 -15.64 -4.12 0.44
C ALA A 120 -14.16 -3.82 0.73
N ILE A 121 -13.25 -4.36 -0.07
CA ILE A 121 -11.81 -4.10 0.06
C ILE A 121 -11.31 -2.94 -0.81
N TRP A 122 -12.14 -2.40 -1.69
CA TRP A 122 -11.78 -1.26 -2.52
C TRP A 122 -11.54 -0.01 -1.67
N ILE A 123 -10.65 0.85 -2.13
CA ILE A 123 -10.20 2.04 -1.40
C ILE A 123 -10.44 3.27 -2.26
N GLY A 124 -10.99 4.31 -1.67
CA GLY A 124 -11.31 5.55 -2.35
C GLY A 124 -12.80 5.71 -2.65
N ASN A 125 -13.13 6.43 -3.71
CA ASN A 125 -14.50 6.72 -4.14
C ASN A 125 -14.79 6.04 -5.48
N PRO A 126 -15.24 4.77 -5.48
CA PRO A 126 -15.57 4.04 -6.70
C PRO A 126 -16.83 4.61 -7.36
N ALA A 127 -16.86 4.56 -8.69
CA ALA A 127 -18.08 4.87 -9.43
C ALA A 127 -19.25 3.94 -9.03
N PRO A 128 -20.48 4.41 -9.02
CA PRO A 128 -21.67 3.63 -8.65
C PRO A 128 -21.89 2.40 -9.53
#